data_e7afa4f7baedb4678b46ce35fb3bd722
#
_entry.id   e7afa4f7baedb4678b46ce35fb3bd722
#
_cell.length_a   1.000
_cell.length_b   1.000
_cell.length_c   1.000
_cell.angle_alpha   90.00
_cell.angle_beta   90.00
_cell.angle_gamma   90.00
#
_symmetry.space_group_name_H-M   'P 1'
#
loop_
_entity.id
_entity.type
_entity.pdbx_description
1 polymer ?
#
loop_
_entity_poly.entity_id
_entity_poly.type
_entity_poly.pdbx_seq_one_letter_code
_entity_poly.pdbx_strand_id
1 'polypeptide(L)'
;PYTNTYTALSLIFVSAFDGMKYAITCGKTQAQLLAEISKEVGESADYLDTNRAYRTEKDVFDDFTQEERNQMFGVAPATVWENVQGYYNNPELVETLSQGDAFAKDLMESFIASILKRWELVLANRLIPNNLDAVRNMVAIHTDSRNSVDDKRFAEVNDLRFYLAKDSD
;
A
#
# COMPACT_ATOMS: atom_id res chain seq x y z
N PRO A 1 15.43 -7.40 0.99
CA PRO A 1 14.62 -6.77 -0.04
C PRO A 1 14.78 -7.56 -1.34
N TYR A 2 13.64 -8.04 -1.87
CA TYR A 2 13.58 -8.88 -3.08
C TYR A 2 13.00 -8.10 -4.26
N THR A 3 13.35 -6.83 -4.36
CA THR A 3 12.86 -5.98 -5.45
C THR A 3 13.62 -6.30 -6.74
N ASN A 4 12.90 -6.60 -7.80
CA ASN A 4 13.49 -6.67 -9.12
C ASN A 4 13.79 -5.24 -9.59
N THR A 5 15.08 -4.92 -9.71
CA THR A 5 15.56 -3.57 -10.06
C THR A 5 15.04 -3.10 -11.41
N TYR A 6 14.96 -3.98 -12.40
CA TYR A 6 14.46 -3.63 -13.73
C TYR A 6 12.97 -3.27 -13.69
N THR A 7 12.18 -4.06 -12.96
CA THR A 7 10.76 -3.78 -12.77
C THR A 7 10.55 -2.46 -12.02
N ALA A 8 11.31 -2.21 -10.95
CA ALA A 8 11.22 -0.96 -10.20
C ALA A 8 11.57 0.26 -11.05
N LEU A 9 12.66 0.20 -11.83
CA LEU A 9 13.05 1.26 -12.75
C LEU A 9 12.00 1.49 -13.84
N SER A 10 11.45 0.42 -14.42
CA SER A 10 10.40 0.54 -15.43
C SER A 10 9.16 1.23 -14.88
N LEU A 11 8.73 0.91 -13.65
CA LEU A 11 7.61 1.58 -12.98
C LEU A 11 7.88 3.08 -12.76
N ILE A 12 9.10 3.44 -12.34
CA ILE A 12 9.50 4.84 -12.18
C ILE A 12 9.42 5.57 -13.52
N PHE A 13 9.94 4.98 -14.60
CA PHE A 13 9.92 5.61 -15.92
C PHE A 13 8.49 5.74 -16.47
N VAL A 14 7.63 4.73 -16.34
CA VAL A 14 6.24 4.79 -16.77
C VAL A 14 5.49 5.91 -16.02
N SER A 15 5.67 5.98 -14.70
CA SER A 15 5.03 7.03 -13.87
C SER A 15 5.55 8.42 -14.23
N ALA A 16 6.85 8.59 -14.45
CA ALA A 16 7.43 9.85 -14.89
C ALA A 16 6.94 10.27 -16.28
N PHE A 17 6.82 9.31 -17.19
CA PHE A 17 6.30 9.55 -18.54
C PHE A 17 4.83 9.98 -18.52
N ASP A 18 4.01 9.38 -17.68
CA ASP A 18 2.61 9.74 -17.50
C ASP A 18 2.47 11.20 -17.02
N GLY A 19 3.22 11.60 -16.01
CA GLY A 19 3.27 12.98 -15.52
C GLY A 19 3.78 13.97 -16.58
N MET A 20 4.80 13.61 -17.37
CA MET A 20 5.28 14.44 -18.49
C MET A 20 4.22 14.59 -19.59
N LYS A 21 3.52 13.52 -19.93
CA LYS A 21 2.42 13.53 -20.90
C LYS A 21 1.31 14.48 -20.44
N TYR A 22 0.90 14.40 -19.18
CA TYR A 22 -0.05 15.33 -18.60
C TYR A 22 0.46 16.77 -18.71
N ALA A 23 1.67 17.06 -18.29
CA ALA A 23 2.25 18.42 -18.32
C ALA A 23 2.29 19.03 -19.73
N ILE A 24 2.49 18.21 -20.77
CA ILE A 24 2.52 18.66 -22.17
C ILE A 24 1.08 18.91 -22.72
N THR A 25 0.12 18.09 -22.31
CA THR A 25 -1.22 18.06 -22.92
C THR A 25 -2.26 18.90 -22.18
N CYS A 26 -2.04 19.23 -20.89
CA CYS A 26 -3.02 19.93 -20.05
C CYS A 26 -3.19 21.42 -20.38
N GLY A 27 -2.29 22.01 -21.17
CA GLY A 27 -2.32 23.45 -21.52
C GLY A 27 -1.99 24.40 -20.36
N LYS A 28 -1.50 23.88 -19.23
CA LYS A 28 -1.11 24.68 -18.05
C LYS A 28 0.29 25.24 -18.19
N THR A 29 0.51 26.39 -17.59
CA THR A 29 1.86 26.96 -17.44
C THR A 29 2.66 26.23 -16.36
N GLN A 30 3.98 26.38 -16.36
CA GLN A 30 4.85 25.83 -15.31
C GLN A 30 4.43 26.30 -13.90
N ALA A 31 4.04 27.57 -13.75
CA ALA A 31 3.59 28.11 -12.46
C ALA A 31 2.29 27.43 -11.97
N GLN A 32 1.35 27.16 -12.88
CA GLN A 32 0.12 26.45 -12.55
C GLN A 32 0.38 24.98 -12.18
N LEU A 33 1.26 24.29 -12.91
CA LEU A 33 1.66 22.92 -12.58
C LEU A 33 2.37 22.85 -11.22
N LEU A 34 3.24 23.83 -10.92
CA LEU A 34 3.91 23.91 -9.63
C LEU A 34 2.92 24.16 -8.48
N ALA A 35 1.94 25.02 -8.69
CA ALA A 35 0.88 25.26 -7.72
C ALA A 35 0.05 23.96 -7.50
N GLU A 36 -0.26 23.23 -8.55
CA GLU A 36 -1.02 21.99 -8.49
C GLU A 36 -0.31 20.89 -7.67
N ILE A 37 1.00 20.67 -7.88
CA ILE A 37 1.76 19.69 -7.08
C ILE A 37 2.01 20.14 -5.63
N SER A 38 1.84 21.43 -5.34
CA SER A 38 2.00 22.02 -4.01
C SER A 38 0.68 22.15 -3.24
N LYS A 39 -0.40 21.55 -3.75
CA LYS A 39 -1.72 21.57 -3.13
C LYS A 39 -1.72 20.93 -1.74
N GLU A 40 -2.61 21.39 -0.89
CA GLU A 40 -2.90 20.73 0.39
C GLU A 40 -3.83 19.51 0.23
N VAL A 41 -3.86 18.65 1.24
CA VAL A 41 -4.82 17.55 1.31
C VAL A 41 -6.26 18.10 1.34
N GLY A 42 -7.12 17.58 0.46
CA GLY A 42 -8.50 18.04 0.32
C GLY A 42 -8.71 19.09 -0.78
N GLU A 43 -7.65 19.69 -1.31
CA GLU A 43 -7.75 20.59 -2.46
C GLU A 43 -7.92 19.81 -3.75
N SER A 44 -8.83 20.27 -4.59
CA SER A 44 -9.08 19.66 -5.90
C SER A 44 -7.94 19.95 -6.88
N ALA A 45 -7.58 18.94 -7.64
CA ALA A 45 -6.67 19.05 -8.77
C ALA A 45 -7.15 18.14 -9.91
N ASP A 46 -6.88 18.51 -11.16
CA ASP A 46 -7.41 17.78 -12.33
C ASP A 46 -6.77 16.40 -12.52
N TYR A 47 -5.49 16.26 -12.14
CA TYR A 47 -4.70 15.05 -12.36
C TYR A 47 -4.32 14.35 -11.06
N LEU A 48 -4.12 15.11 -10.00
CA LEU A 48 -3.62 14.59 -8.73
C LEU A 48 -4.77 14.23 -7.78
N ASP A 49 -4.59 13.17 -7.00
CA ASP A 49 -5.57 12.73 -6.01
C ASP A 49 -5.84 13.83 -4.97
N THR A 50 -7.11 14.16 -4.80
CA THR A 50 -7.58 15.18 -3.85
C THR A 50 -7.14 14.87 -2.41
N ASN A 51 -7.10 13.59 -2.05
CA ASN A 51 -6.83 13.15 -0.69
C ASN A 51 -5.33 13.00 -0.35
N ARG A 52 -4.43 13.45 -1.24
CA ARG A 52 -2.98 13.32 -1.05
C ARG A 52 -2.26 14.65 -1.23
N ALA A 53 -1.15 14.80 -0.50
CA ALA A 53 -0.12 15.79 -0.77
C ALA A 53 0.98 15.16 -1.65
N TYR A 54 1.60 15.97 -2.51
CA TYR A 54 2.63 15.50 -3.45
C TYR A 54 3.98 16.19 -3.22
N ARG A 55 3.98 17.32 -2.52
CA ARG A 55 5.17 18.09 -2.22
C ARG A 55 5.04 18.76 -0.86
N THR A 56 6.15 18.82 -0.13
CA THR A 56 6.31 19.63 1.07
C THR A 56 7.74 20.13 1.14
N GLU A 57 7.93 21.34 1.66
CA GLU A 57 9.25 21.93 1.95
C GLU A 57 9.71 21.61 3.39
N LYS A 58 8.83 21.03 4.20
CA LYS A 58 9.13 20.62 5.58
C LYS A 58 9.75 19.24 5.60
N ASP A 59 10.49 18.93 6.67
CA ASP A 59 10.98 17.58 6.89
C ASP A 59 9.81 16.65 7.27
N VAL A 60 9.62 15.60 6.47
CA VAL A 60 8.47 14.70 6.63
C VAL A 60 8.52 13.93 7.96
N PHE A 61 9.69 13.69 8.51
CA PHE A 61 9.84 12.89 9.73
C PHE A 61 9.93 13.76 11.00
N ASP A 62 10.50 14.95 10.89
CA ASP A 62 10.70 15.85 12.04
C ASP A 62 9.52 16.78 12.26
N ASP A 63 8.88 17.26 11.18
CA ASP A 63 7.83 18.29 11.25
C ASP A 63 6.39 17.74 11.26
N PHE A 64 6.20 16.43 11.00
CA PHE A 64 4.88 15.82 10.94
C PHE A 64 4.75 14.57 11.82
N THR A 65 3.62 14.43 12.47
CA THR A 65 3.23 13.21 13.18
C THR A 65 3.01 12.05 12.21
N GLN A 66 2.94 10.82 12.72
CA GLN A 66 2.62 9.65 11.90
C GLN A 66 1.21 9.76 11.29
N GLU A 67 0.25 10.29 12.03
CA GLU A 67 -1.13 10.49 11.57
C GLU A 67 -1.19 11.48 10.40
N GLU A 68 -0.49 12.60 10.50
CA GLU A 68 -0.39 13.59 9.42
C GLU A 68 0.29 12.99 8.18
N ARG A 69 1.38 12.25 8.35
CA ARG A 69 2.03 11.53 7.23
C ARG A 69 1.09 10.55 6.55
N ASN A 70 0.33 9.79 7.32
CA ASN A 70 -0.65 8.84 6.81
C ASN A 70 -1.75 9.54 6.01
N GLN A 71 -2.17 10.72 6.45
CA GLN A 71 -3.17 11.54 5.77
C GLN A 71 -2.60 12.14 4.47
N MET A 72 -1.38 12.67 4.51
CA MET A 72 -0.73 13.33 3.37
C MET A 72 -0.31 12.36 2.26
N PHE A 73 0.27 11.23 2.62
CA PHE A 73 0.93 10.31 1.69
C PHE A 73 0.24 8.94 1.58
N GLY A 74 -0.80 8.71 2.37
CA GLY A 74 -1.47 7.43 2.48
C GLY A 74 -0.69 6.42 3.33
N VAL A 75 -1.31 5.27 3.56
CA VAL A 75 -0.73 4.17 4.34
C VAL A 75 -0.31 3.06 3.40
N ALA A 76 0.94 2.61 3.53
CA ALA A 76 1.41 1.46 2.77
C ALA A 76 0.66 0.18 3.20
N PRO A 77 0.33 -0.73 2.26
CA PRO A 77 -0.27 -2.00 2.60
C PRO A 77 0.58 -2.78 3.60
N ALA A 78 -0.03 -3.26 4.67
CA ALA A 78 0.65 -4.04 5.70
C ALA A 78 0.75 -5.54 5.33
N THR A 79 -0.13 -6.02 4.46
CA THR A 79 -0.22 -7.42 4.06
C THR A 79 -0.21 -7.60 2.55
N VAL A 80 0.11 -8.81 2.09
CA VAL A 80 0.01 -9.17 0.65
C VAL A 80 -1.44 -9.03 0.17
N TRP A 81 -2.41 -9.37 1.01
CA TRP A 81 -3.82 -9.23 0.69
C TRP A 81 -4.22 -7.79 0.42
N GLU A 82 -3.88 -6.87 1.32
CA GLU A 82 -4.14 -5.43 1.14
C GLU A 82 -3.47 -4.88 -0.12
N ASN A 83 -2.24 -5.29 -0.39
CA ASN A 83 -1.52 -4.88 -1.60
C ASN A 83 -2.23 -5.36 -2.88
N VAL A 84 -2.70 -6.60 -2.89
CA VAL A 84 -3.48 -7.17 -4.01
C VAL A 84 -4.81 -6.45 -4.17
N GLN A 85 -5.51 -6.15 -3.08
CA GLN A 85 -6.74 -5.35 -3.12
C GLN A 85 -6.49 -3.95 -3.67
N GLY A 86 -5.38 -3.32 -3.29
CA GLY A 86 -4.96 -2.03 -3.84
C GLY A 86 -4.84 -2.05 -5.37
N TYR A 87 -4.31 -3.12 -5.94
CA TYR A 87 -4.25 -3.31 -7.38
C TYR A 87 -5.64 -3.42 -8.03
N TYR A 88 -6.52 -4.27 -7.50
CA TYR A 88 -7.85 -4.47 -8.07
C TYR A 88 -8.78 -3.26 -7.89
N ASN A 89 -8.59 -2.49 -6.84
CA ASN A 89 -9.42 -1.30 -6.55
C ASN A 89 -8.97 -0.05 -7.32
N ASN A 90 -7.86 -0.09 -8.06
CA ASN A 90 -7.32 1.04 -8.81
C ASN A 90 -7.13 0.71 -10.30
N PRO A 91 -8.20 0.51 -11.08
CA PRO A 91 -8.11 0.15 -12.49
C PRO A 91 -7.41 1.23 -13.35
N GLU A 92 -7.52 2.51 -12.98
CA GLU A 92 -6.83 3.61 -13.67
C GLU A 92 -5.31 3.51 -13.52
N LEU A 93 -4.82 3.10 -12.34
CA LEU A 93 -3.40 2.83 -12.13
C LEU A 93 -2.92 1.69 -13.02
N VAL A 94 -3.71 0.61 -13.13
CA VAL A 94 -3.39 -0.53 -13.99
C VAL A 94 -3.30 -0.10 -15.44
N GLU A 95 -4.22 0.73 -15.92
CA GLU A 95 -4.20 1.28 -17.27
C GLU A 95 -2.98 2.17 -17.52
N THR A 96 -2.66 3.05 -16.58
CA THR A 96 -1.45 3.89 -16.64
C THR A 96 -0.18 3.04 -16.75
N LEU A 97 -0.05 2.00 -15.94
CA LEU A 97 1.11 1.10 -15.94
C LEU A 97 1.20 0.25 -17.22
N SER A 98 0.07 -0.01 -17.88
CA SER A 98 0.02 -0.78 -19.12
C SER A 98 0.37 0.05 -20.37
N GLN A 99 0.58 1.35 -20.24
CA GLN A 99 0.93 2.21 -21.38
C GLN A 99 2.21 1.72 -22.07
N GLY A 100 2.15 1.66 -23.40
CA GLY A 100 3.29 1.25 -24.22
C GLY A 100 3.72 -0.21 -24.04
N ASP A 101 2.85 -1.07 -23.52
CA ASP A 101 3.12 -2.49 -23.22
C ASP A 101 4.33 -2.73 -22.28
N ALA A 102 4.75 -1.71 -21.54
CA ALA A 102 5.84 -1.85 -20.57
C ALA A 102 5.47 -2.88 -19.49
N PHE A 103 4.21 -2.87 -19.07
CA PHE A 103 3.61 -3.89 -18.21
C PHE A 103 2.26 -4.29 -18.84
N ALA A 104 2.29 -5.28 -19.73
CA ALA A 104 1.07 -5.81 -20.32
C ALA A 104 0.09 -6.24 -19.22
N LYS A 105 -1.19 -5.88 -19.37
CA LYS A 105 -2.22 -6.13 -18.35
C LYS A 105 -2.28 -7.60 -17.95
N ASP A 106 -2.25 -8.51 -18.91
CA ASP A 106 -2.29 -9.96 -18.69
C ASP A 106 -1.08 -10.43 -17.86
N LEU A 107 0.10 -9.84 -18.07
CA LEU A 107 1.30 -10.13 -17.30
C LEU A 107 1.13 -9.69 -15.85
N MET A 108 0.61 -8.49 -15.61
CA MET A 108 0.37 -7.98 -14.26
C MET A 108 -0.68 -8.81 -13.53
N GLU A 109 -1.78 -9.15 -14.18
CA GLU A 109 -2.83 -10.01 -13.61
C GLU A 109 -2.29 -11.39 -13.24
N SER A 110 -1.52 -12.02 -14.11
CA SER A 110 -0.88 -13.30 -13.86
C SER A 110 0.12 -13.24 -12.69
N PHE A 111 0.90 -12.17 -12.62
CA PHE A 111 1.86 -11.95 -11.54
C PHE A 111 1.15 -11.77 -10.18
N ILE A 112 0.12 -10.92 -10.12
CA ILE A 112 -0.67 -10.69 -8.91
C ILE A 112 -1.38 -11.96 -8.45
N ALA A 113 -2.01 -12.70 -9.35
CA ALA A 113 -2.66 -13.98 -9.04
C ALA A 113 -1.65 -15.01 -8.51
N SER A 114 -0.45 -15.06 -9.10
CA SER A 114 0.64 -15.94 -8.66
C SER A 114 1.13 -15.61 -7.24
N ILE A 115 1.32 -14.33 -6.93
CA ILE A 115 1.71 -13.87 -5.59
C ILE A 115 0.64 -14.24 -4.57
N LEU A 116 -0.62 -13.96 -4.86
CA LEU A 116 -1.74 -14.26 -3.98
C LEU A 116 -1.82 -15.76 -3.71
N LYS A 117 -1.74 -16.59 -4.76
CA LYS A 117 -1.78 -18.04 -4.62
C LYS A 117 -0.61 -18.59 -3.80
N ARG A 118 0.59 -18.08 -4.02
CA ARG A 118 1.76 -18.46 -3.21
C ARG A 118 1.57 -18.08 -1.74
N TRP A 119 1.04 -16.90 -1.48
CA TRP A 119 0.76 -16.42 -0.13
C TRP A 119 -0.26 -17.31 0.59
N GLU A 120 -1.38 -17.65 -0.06
CA GLU A 120 -2.38 -18.58 0.47
C GLU A 120 -1.76 -19.93 0.82
N LEU A 121 -0.99 -20.52 -0.08
CA LEU A 121 -0.35 -21.82 0.13
C LEU A 121 0.65 -21.80 1.29
N VAL A 122 1.42 -20.74 1.42
CA VAL A 122 2.38 -20.58 2.54
C VAL A 122 1.67 -20.44 3.87
N LEU A 123 0.58 -19.67 3.92
CA LEU A 123 -0.24 -19.53 5.12
C LEU A 123 -0.87 -20.88 5.50
N ALA A 124 -1.60 -21.50 4.58
CA ALA A 124 -2.39 -22.71 4.85
C ALA A 124 -1.52 -23.93 5.19
N ASN A 125 -0.38 -24.11 4.51
CA ASN A 125 0.39 -25.35 4.61
C ASN A 125 1.65 -25.24 5.49
N ARG A 126 2.06 -24.03 5.86
CA ARG A 126 3.28 -23.83 6.65
C ARG A 126 3.10 -22.95 7.87
N LEU A 127 2.65 -21.70 7.68
CA LEU A 127 2.65 -20.74 8.79
C LEU A 127 1.59 -21.09 9.83
N ILE A 128 0.37 -21.40 9.42
CA ILE A 128 -0.70 -21.76 10.36
C ILE A 128 -0.38 -23.07 11.06
N PRO A 129 -0.14 -24.21 10.38
CA PRO A 129 0.15 -25.45 11.06
C PRO A 129 1.37 -25.39 11.99
N ASN A 130 2.46 -24.76 11.54
CA ASN A 130 3.70 -24.71 12.33
C ASN A 130 3.61 -23.80 13.56
N ASN A 131 2.66 -22.88 13.61
CA ASN A 131 2.52 -21.93 14.72
C ASN A 131 1.25 -22.17 15.55
N LEU A 132 0.44 -23.14 15.22
CA LEU A 132 -0.84 -23.37 15.88
C LEU A 132 -0.68 -23.58 17.39
N ASP A 133 0.26 -24.42 17.81
CA ASP A 133 0.52 -24.68 19.21
C ASP A 133 1.06 -23.45 19.95
N ALA A 134 1.92 -22.67 19.28
CA ALA A 134 2.42 -21.41 19.83
C ALA A 134 1.27 -20.41 20.05
N VAL A 135 0.36 -20.28 19.07
CA VAL A 135 -0.81 -19.39 19.17
C VAL A 135 -1.77 -19.84 20.27
N ARG A 136 -2.01 -21.15 20.40
CA ARG A 136 -2.87 -21.72 21.45
C ARG A 136 -2.32 -21.45 22.86
N ASN A 137 -1.00 -21.50 23.02
CA ASN A 137 -0.33 -21.35 24.31
C ASN A 137 0.13 -19.91 24.62
N MET A 138 -0.11 -18.96 23.71
CA MET A 138 0.22 -17.56 23.95
C MET A 138 -0.51 -16.99 25.16
N VAL A 139 0.23 -16.29 25.99
CA VAL A 139 -0.29 -15.52 27.13
C VAL A 139 -0.18 -14.03 26.81
N ALA A 140 -1.24 -13.28 27.05
CA ALA A 140 -1.23 -11.83 26.86
C ALA A 140 -0.22 -11.16 27.80
N ILE A 141 0.66 -10.35 27.26
CA ILE A 141 1.55 -9.49 28.04
C ILE A 141 0.76 -8.24 28.41
N HIS A 142 0.48 -8.07 29.70
CA HIS A 142 -0.11 -6.84 30.22
C HIS A 142 1.00 -5.82 30.49
N THR A 143 0.96 -4.69 29.80
CA THR A 143 1.83 -3.55 30.07
C THR A 143 0.96 -2.34 30.40
N ASP A 144 1.38 -1.57 31.41
CA ASP A 144 0.67 -0.34 31.83
C ASP A 144 0.85 0.82 30.82
N SER A 145 1.65 0.63 29.78
CA SER A 145 2.07 1.65 28.81
C SER A 145 1.54 1.42 27.39
N ARG A 146 0.46 0.65 27.20
CA ARG A 146 -0.12 0.45 25.88
C ARG A 146 -0.78 1.72 25.37
N ASN A 147 -0.58 2.00 24.09
CA ASN A 147 -1.26 3.06 23.36
C ASN A 147 -2.47 2.49 22.60
N SER A 148 -3.27 3.35 21.96
CA SER A 148 -4.47 2.95 21.22
C SER A 148 -4.19 2.01 20.05
N VAL A 149 -3.01 2.09 19.44
CA VAL A 149 -2.58 1.19 18.34
C VAL A 149 -2.31 -0.21 18.89
N ASP A 150 -1.66 -0.30 20.05
CA ASP A 150 -1.38 -1.58 20.70
C ASP A 150 -2.68 -2.24 21.17
N ASP A 151 -3.64 -1.47 21.67
CA ASP A 151 -4.95 -1.98 22.08
C ASP A 151 -5.73 -2.54 20.90
N LYS A 152 -5.70 -1.85 19.75
CA LYS A 152 -6.33 -2.34 18.51
C LYS A 152 -5.68 -3.65 18.03
N ARG A 153 -4.34 -3.69 17.96
CA ARG A 153 -3.59 -4.90 17.58
C ARG A 153 -3.84 -6.06 18.54
N PHE A 154 -3.93 -5.77 19.82
CA PHE A 154 -4.23 -6.78 20.83
C PHE A 154 -5.62 -7.39 20.61
N ALA A 155 -6.63 -6.58 20.32
CA ALA A 155 -7.97 -7.06 19.99
C ALA A 155 -7.96 -7.92 18.73
N GLU A 156 -7.35 -7.46 17.64
CA GLU A 156 -7.21 -8.19 16.38
C GLU A 156 -6.51 -9.55 16.57
N VAL A 157 -5.43 -9.59 17.35
CA VAL A 157 -4.70 -10.84 17.65
C VAL A 157 -5.57 -11.80 18.46
N ASN A 158 -6.33 -11.31 19.44
CA ASN A 158 -7.23 -12.15 20.23
C ASN A 158 -8.37 -12.73 19.39
N ASP A 159 -8.93 -11.95 18.48
CA ASP A 159 -9.97 -12.41 17.56
C ASP A 159 -9.42 -13.52 16.63
N LEU A 160 -8.25 -13.28 16.02
CA LEU A 160 -7.57 -14.29 15.20
C LEU A 160 -7.24 -15.55 15.98
N ARG A 161 -6.77 -15.40 17.23
CA ARG A 161 -6.45 -16.51 18.13
C ARG A 161 -7.68 -17.38 18.41
N PHE A 162 -8.83 -16.75 18.60
CA PHE A 162 -10.08 -17.48 18.82
C PHE A 162 -10.43 -18.41 17.65
N TYR A 163 -10.25 -17.94 16.41
CA TYR A 163 -10.48 -18.75 15.22
C TYR A 163 -9.41 -19.84 15.03
N LEU A 164 -8.14 -19.52 15.25
CA LEU A 164 -7.03 -20.46 15.10
C LEU A 164 -6.98 -21.51 16.21
N ALA A 165 -7.55 -21.23 17.38
CA ALA A 165 -7.56 -22.13 18.51
C ALA A 165 -8.74 -23.11 18.50
N LYS A 166 -9.72 -22.95 17.60
CA LYS A 166 -10.78 -23.93 17.42
C LYS A 166 -10.20 -25.22 16.88
N ASP A 167 -10.50 -26.33 17.54
CA ASP A 167 -10.33 -27.63 16.93
C ASP A 167 -11.31 -27.73 15.76
N SER A 168 -10.82 -28.13 14.60
CA SER A 168 -11.69 -28.47 13.49
C SER A 168 -12.44 -29.73 13.85
N ASP A 169 -13.74 -29.65 14.08
CA ASP A 169 -14.63 -30.80 14.07
C ASP A 169 -14.63 -31.48 12.69
#